data_1a5472a243186d33cd5dcd60a1bcc92e
#
_entry.id   1a5472a243186d33cd5dcd60a1bcc92e
#
_cell.length_a   1.000
_cell.length_b   1.000
_cell.length_c   1.000
_cell.angle_alpha   90.00
_cell.angle_beta   90.00
_cell.angle_gamma   90.00
#
_symmetry.space_group_name_H-M   'P 1'
#
loop_
_entity.id
_entity.type
_entity.pdbx_description
1 polymer ?
#
loop_
_entity_poly.entity_id
_entity_poly.type
_entity_poly.pdbx_seq_one_letter_code
_entity_poly.pdbx_strand_id
1 'polypeptide(L)'
;MTRKRRRLYLLALCMLGLGTATALTLTAFQDNLVFFYSPSDLLEKNVAPNRAVRIGGLVEQGSVERRSTADSKVQVHFKITDLSHDVPVVYVGIVPDLFREGQGVVANGKLGTDGVFQASELLAKHDEKYMPPEVAAALKKSGRWQESGGQKP
;
A
#
# COMPACT_ATOMS: atom_id res chain seq x y z
N MET A 1 -1.05 52.67 23.34
CA MET A 1 -0.29 51.86 22.37
C MET A 1 -0.04 52.66 21.11
N THR A 2 1.21 52.79 20.69
CA THR A 2 1.56 53.53 19.47
C THR A 2 1.12 52.74 18.22
N ARG A 3 0.66 53.42 17.15
CA ARG A 3 0.21 52.79 15.90
C ARG A 3 1.25 51.81 15.32
N LYS A 4 2.56 52.06 15.55
CA LYS A 4 3.65 51.16 15.13
C LYS A 4 3.60 49.82 15.88
N ARG A 5 3.42 49.83 17.21
CA ARG A 5 3.34 48.61 18.03
C ARG A 5 2.13 47.76 17.67
N ARG A 6 0.98 48.38 17.40
CA ARG A 6 -0.23 47.66 16.95
C ARG A 6 0.00 46.93 15.62
N ARG A 7 0.66 47.56 14.64
CA ARG A 7 1.02 46.94 13.36
C ARG A 7 1.98 45.76 13.54
N LEU A 8 2.94 45.92 14.43
CA LEU A 8 3.94 44.88 14.71
C LEU A 8 3.30 43.65 15.38
N TYR A 9 2.36 43.83 16.31
CA TYR A 9 1.58 42.73 16.90
C TYR A 9 0.67 42.04 15.86
N LEU A 10 0.05 42.78 14.95
CA LEU A 10 -0.75 42.20 13.90
C LEU A 10 0.11 41.39 12.93
N LEU A 11 1.28 41.88 12.53
CA LEU A 11 2.20 41.14 11.71
C LEU A 11 2.69 39.85 12.39
N ALA A 12 3.08 39.95 13.67
CA ALA A 12 3.51 38.79 14.45
C ALA A 12 2.37 37.72 14.55
N LEU A 13 1.13 38.17 14.80
CA LEU A 13 -0.02 37.28 14.85
C LEU A 13 -0.29 36.60 13.50
N CYS A 14 -0.21 37.35 12.40
CA CYS A 14 -0.35 36.80 11.06
C CYS A 14 0.75 35.79 10.73
N MET A 15 2.00 36.08 11.06
CA MET A 15 3.12 35.16 10.85
C MET A 15 2.97 33.90 11.70
N LEU A 16 2.52 34.03 12.97
CA LEU A 16 2.25 32.87 13.83
C LEU A 16 1.11 32.00 13.23
N GLY A 17 0.01 32.65 12.81
CA GLY A 17 -1.11 31.94 12.19
C GLY A 17 -0.72 31.24 10.90
N LEU A 18 0.05 31.88 10.04
CA LEU A 18 0.54 31.30 8.79
C LEU A 18 1.51 30.13 9.06
N GLY A 19 2.42 30.32 10.04
CA GLY A 19 3.38 29.29 10.43
C GLY A 19 2.68 28.03 11.00
N THR A 20 1.69 28.21 11.88
CA THR A 20 0.91 27.09 12.41
C THR A 20 0.07 26.39 11.32
N ALA A 21 -0.57 27.13 10.43
CA ALA A 21 -1.31 26.57 9.32
C ALA A 21 -0.41 25.75 8.39
N THR A 22 0.77 26.27 8.05
CA THR A 22 1.75 25.58 7.23
C THR A 22 2.24 24.28 7.90
N ALA A 23 2.57 24.35 9.20
CA ALA A 23 3.00 23.18 9.95
C ALA A 23 1.92 22.08 9.99
N LEU A 24 0.67 22.46 10.28
CA LEU A 24 -0.46 21.52 10.28
C LEU A 24 -0.71 20.92 8.89
N THR A 25 -0.58 21.72 7.84
CA THR A 25 -0.75 21.23 6.47
C THR A 25 0.35 20.22 6.12
N LEU A 26 1.61 20.51 6.44
CA LEU A 26 2.72 19.60 6.16
C LEU A 26 2.59 18.28 6.94
N THR A 27 2.18 18.32 8.21
CA THR A 27 1.95 17.09 8.99
C THR A 27 0.80 16.27 8.43
N ALA A 28 -0.31 16.91 8.05
CA ALA A 28 -1.45 16.23 7.44
C ALA A 28 -1.12 15.56 6.10
N PHE A 29 -0.22 16.15 5.30
CA PHE A 29 0.25 15.55 4.06
C PHE A 29 1.19 14.37 4.29
N GLN A 30 2.04 14.38 5.32
CA GLN A 30 2.95 13.28 5.62
C GLN A 30 2.21 11.98 5.97
N ASP A 31 1.09 12.07 6.66
CA ASP A 31 0.30 10.90 7.07
C ASP A 31 -0.47 10.25 5.90
N ASN A 32 -0.66 10.96 4.78
CA ASN A 32 -1.39 10.48 3.61
C ASN A 32 -0.51 9.87 2.50
N LEU A 33 0.81 9.88 2.63
CA LEU A 33 1.72 9.27 1.67
C LEU A 33 1.80 7.76 1.90
N VAL A 34 0.97 7.01 1.18
CA VAL A 34 1.04 5.54 1.17
C VAL A 34 2.11 5.12 0.18
N PHE A 35 3.25 4.68 0.68
CA PHE A 35 4.34 4.18 -0.16
C PHE A 35 4.02 2.79 -0.71
N PHE A 36 4.36 2.58 -1.98
CA PHE A 36 4.26 1.29 -2.63
C PHE A 36 5.54 0.48 -2.42
N TYR A 37 5.36 -0.79 -2.06
CA TYR A 37 6.44 -1.75 -1.87
C TYR A 37 6.15 -3.04 -2.63
N SER A 38 7.18 -3.66 -3.21
CA SER A 38 7.14 -5.06 -3.59
C SER A 38 7.40 -5.95 -2.36
N PRO A 39 7.08 -7.25 -2.41
CA PRO A 39 7.49 -8.20 -1.37
C PRO A 39 8.97 -8.12 -1.02
N SER A 40 9.86 -8.07 -2.01
CA SER A 40 11.30 -7.89 -1.82
C SER A 40 11.65 -6.57 -1.14
N ASP A 41 11.08 -5.45 -1.62
CA ASP A 41 11.33 -4.13 -1.04
C ASP A 41 10.87 -4.03 0.42
N LEU A 42 9.76 -4.73 0.77
CA LEU A 42 9.22 -4.72 2.13
C LEU A 42 10.18 -5.39 3.12
N LEU A 43 10.81 -6.49 2.70
CA LEU A 43 11.79 -7.24 3.49
C LEU A 43 13.15 -6.53 3.57
N GLU A 44 13.65 -6.01 2.43
CA GLU A 44 14.95 -5.35 2.38
C GLU A 44 14.98 -4.02 3.14
N LYS A 45 13.91 -3.24 3.06
CA LYS A 45 13.87 -1.87 3.64
C LYS A 45 13.46 -1.84 5.10
N ASN A 46 13.26 -2.99 5.77
CA ASN A 46 12.86 -3.08 7.18
C ASN A 46 11.76 -2.07 7.54
N VAL A 47 10.65 -2.12 6.80
CA VAL A 47 9.53 -1.19 6.98
C VAL A 47 9.01 -1.29 8.41
N ALA A 48 8.91 -0.15 9.09
CA ALA A 48 8.47 -0.12 10.48
C ALA A 48 7.06 -0.76 10.63
N PRO A 49 6.87 -1.63 11.64
CA PRO A 49 5.57 -2.23 11.91
C PRO A 49 4.48 -1.16 12.12
N ASN A 50 3.24 -1.51 11.82
CA ASN A 50 2.05 -0.66 11.93
C ASN A 50 2.01 0.59 11.05
N ARG A 51 2.98 0.80 10.18
CA ARG A 51 2.92 1.86 9.18
C ARG A 51 1.98 1.46 8.04
N ALA A 52 1.11 2.40 7.63
CA ALA A 52 0.26 2.20 6.47
C ALA A 52 1.11 2.19 5.19
N VAL A 53 1.06 1.10 4.45
CA VAL A 53 1.79 0.91 3.20
C VAL A 53 0.92 0.18 2.18
N ARG A 54 1.32 0.27 0.94
CA ARG A 54 0.71 -0.45 -0.18
C ARG A 54 1.69 -1.51 -0.66
N ILE A 55 1.22 -2.75 -0.72
CA ILE A 55 2.01 -3.87 -1.27
C ILE A 55 1.37 -4.36 -2.56
N GLY A 56 2.17 -4.66 -3.56
CA GLY A 56 1.70 -5.23 -4.82
C GLY A 56 2.59 -6.34 -5.32
N GLY A 57 1.96 -7.32 -5.94
CA GLY A 57 2.60 -8.51 -6.50
C GLY A 57 1.57 -9.42 -7.12
N LEU A 58 1.95 -10.67 -7.32
CA LEU A 58 1.05 -11.74 -7.77
C LEU A 58 0.52 -12.51 -6.56
N VAL A 59 -0.72 -12.97 -6.62
CA VAL A 59 -1.22 -13.94 -5.65
C VAL A 59 -0.56 -15.29 -5.91
N GLU A 60 0.15 -15.83 -4.92
CA GLU A 60 0.83 -17.12 -5.04
C GLU A 60 -0.17 -18.25 -5.27
N GLN A 61 0.17 -19.17 -6.18
CA GLN A 61 -0.66 -20.33 -6.51
C GLN A 61 -0.78 -21.28 -5.30
N GLY A 62 -2.01 -21.71 -4.99
CA GLY A 62 -2.30 -22.62 -3.88
C GLY A 62 -2.17 -21.98 -2.49
N SER A 63 -2.06 -20.64 -2.40
CA SER A 63 -1.90 -19.94 -1.13
C SER A 63 -3.21 -19.42 -0.53
N VAL A 64 -4.30 -19.43 -1.30
CA VAL A 64 -5.56 -18.81 -0.87
C VAL A 64 -6.36 -19.74 0.03
N GLU A 65 -6.44 -19.39 1.30
CA GLU A 65 -7.28 -20.07 2.29
C GLU A 65 -8.38 -19.13 2.80
N ARG A 66 -9.61 -19.63 2.84
CA ARG A 66 -10.76 -18.93 3.44
C ARG A 66 -11.09 -19.51 4.77
N ARG A 67 -11.18 -18.68 5.80
CA ARG A 67 -11.55 -19.06 7.16
C ARG A 67 -12.73 -18.20 7.61
N SER A 68 -13.70 -18.81 8.28
CA SER A 68 -14.76 -18.06 8.96
C SER A 68 -14.29 -17.68 10.35
N THR A 69 -14.38 -16.40 10.67
CA THR A 69 -14.12 -15.90 12.03
C THR A 69 -15.37 -16.14 12.91
N ALA A 70 -15.20 -16.20 14.23
CA ALA A 70 -16.29 -16.35 15.20
C ALA A 70 -17.43 -15.32 15.01
N ASP A 71 -17.13 -14.14 14.49
CA ASP A 71 -18.08 -13.06 14.17
C ASP A 71 -18.75 -13.22 12.80
N SER A 72 -18.74 -14.41 12.19
CA SER A 72 -19.30 -14.68 10.86
C SER A 72 -18.70 -13.84 9.73
N LYS A 73 -17.52 -13.25 9.93
CA LYS A 73 -16.79 -12.55 8.89
C LYS A 73 -15.88 -13.53 8.14
N VAL A 74 -15.81 -13.38 6.83
CA VAL A 74 -14.88 -14.16 6.01
C VAL A 74 -13.50 -13.54 6.12
N GLN A 75 -12.53 -14.32 6.58
CA GLN A 75 -11.12 -13.98 6.60
C GLN A 75 -10.42 -14.78 5.51
N VAL A 76 -9.69 -14.09 4.67
CA VAL A 76 -8.93 -14.70 3.57
C VAL A 76 -7.45 -14.54 3.85
N HIS A 77 -6.75 -15.65 3.90
CA HIS A 77 -5.30 -15.74 4.00
C HIS A 77 -4.76 -16.08 2.62
N PHE A 78 -3.72 -15.39 2.20
CA PHE A 78 -3.03 -15.64 0.93
C PHE A 78 -1.62 -15.05 1.00
N LYS A 79 -0.81 -15.32 -0.03
CA LYS A 79 0.52 -14.73 -0.12
C LYS A 79 0.63 -13.88 -1.38
N ILE A 80 1.29 -12.73 -1.24
CA ILE A 80 1.67 -11.88 -2.37
C ILE A 80 3.16 -12.11 -2.64
N THR A 81 3.48 -12.44 -3.89
CA THR A 81 4.85 -12.72 -4.32
C THR A 81 5.27 -11.82 -5.48
N ASP A 82 6.55 -11.51 -5.57
CA ASP A 82 7.22 -10.93 -6.73
C ASP A 82 8.13 -11.94 -7.44
N LEU A 83 7.87 -13.24 -7.22
CA LEU A 83 8.63 -14.39 -7.72
C LEU A 83 10.02 -14.56 -7.04
N SER A 84 10.44 -13.64 -6.19
CA SER A 84 11.68 -13.71 -5.41
C SER A 84 11.38 -13.92 -3.93
N HIS A 85 10.43 -13.19 -3.42
CA HIS A 85 9.98 -13.25 -2.03
C HIS A 85 8.46 -13.24 -1.97
N ASP A 86 7.93 -13.79 -0.90
CA ASP A 86 6.49 -13.83 -0.60
C ASP A 86 6.20 -13.22 0.77
N VAL A 87 5.08 -12.54 0.85
CA VAL A 87 4.59 -11.92 2.08
C VAL A 87 3.22 -12.48 2.39
N PRO A 88 3.01 -13.08 3.58
CA PRO A 88 1.71 -13.55 4.01
C PRO A 88 0.78 -12.36 4.26
N VAL A 89 -0.44 -12.44 3.73
CA VAL A 89 -1.46 -11.40 3.81
C VAL A 89 -2.73 -11.97 4.41
N VAL A 90 -3.33 -11.20 5.29
CA VAL A 90 -4.63 -11.48 5.88
C VAL A 90 -5.58 -10.36 5.56
N TYR A 91 -6.73 -10.69 4.98
CA TYR A 91 -7.78 -9.74 4.66
C TYR A 91 -9.11 -10.19 5.28
N VAL A 92 -9.82 -9.27 5.91
CA VAL A 92 -11.14 -9.52 6.50
C VAL A 92 -12.18 -8.73 5.72
N GLY A 93 -13.02 -9.42 4.98
CA GLY A 93 -14.06 -8.79 4.17
C GLY A 93 -14.39 -9.57 2.91
N ILE A 94 -15.14 -8.91 2.02
CA ILE A 94 -15.52 -9.46 0.72
C ILE A 94 -14.37 -9.22 -0.25
N VAL A 95 -13.79 -10.29 -0.78
CA VAL A 95 -12.75 -10.17 -1.82
C VAL A 95 -13.37 -9.68 -3.13
N PRO A 96 -12.66 -8.88 -3.93
CA PRO A 96 -13.09 -8.50 -5.27
C PRO A 96 -13.37 -9.74 -6.14
N ASP A 97 -14.36 -9.67 -7.04
CA ASP A 97 -14.73 -10.79 -7.94
C ASP A 97 -13.57 -11.30 -8.81
N LEU A 98 -12.58 -10.46 -9.01
CA LEU A 98 -11.41 -10.72 -9.85
C LEU A 98 -10.18 -11.18 -9.06
N PHE A 99 -10.32 -11.32 -7.76
CA PHE A 99 -9.26 -11.85 -6.92
C PHE A 99 -9.09 -13.35 -7.18
N ARG A 100 -8.00 -13.72 -7.84
CA ARG A 100 -7.64 -15.11 -8.15
C ARG A 100 -6.14 -15.33 -7.99
N GLU A 101 -5.77 -16.58 -7.77
CA GLU A 101 -4.38 -17.01 -7.75
C GLU A 101 -3.71 -16.77 -9.11
N GLY A 102 -2.43 -16.36 -9.07
CA GLY A 102 -1.66 -16.02 -10.26
C GLY A 102 -1.93 -14.64 -10.84
N GLN A 103 -2.91 -13.90 -10.31
CA GLN A 103 -3.21 -12.54 -10.79
C GLN A 103 -2.53 -11.46 -9.96
N GLY A 104 -2.31 -10.30 -10.61
CA GLY A 104 -1.79 -9.10 -9.96
C GLY A 104 -2.78 -8.51 -8.97
N VAL A 105 -2.34 -8.30 -7.75
CA VAL A 105 -3.11 -7.68 -6.68
C VAL A 105 -2.31 -6.56 -6.04
N VAL A 106 -3.02 -5.54 -5.61
CA VAL A 106 -2.49 -4.47 -4.76
C VAL A 106 -3.30 -4.47 -3.47
N ALA A 107 -2.62 -4.53 -2.33
CA ALA A 107 -3.22 -4.48 -1.01
C ALA A 107 -2.77 -3.23 -0.26
N ASN A 108 -3.71 -2.48 0.29
CA ASN A 108 -3.46 -1.42 1.25
C ASN A 108 -3.58 -1.99 2.65
N GLY A 109 -2.66 -1.66 3.54
CA GLY A 109 -2.71 -2.21 4.89
C GLY A 109 -1.49 -1.84 5.73
N LYS A 110 -1.20 -2.68 6.72
CA LYS A 110 -0.08 -2.50 7.65
C LYS A 110 0.65 -3.82 7.83
N LEU A 111 1.97 -3.74 7.93
CA LEU A 111 2.77 -4.91 8.32
C LEU A 111 2.68 -5.11 9.82
N GLY A 112 2.25 -6.30 10.26
CA GLY A 112 2.28 -6.70 11.65
C GLY A 112 3.69 -6.96 12.16
N THR A 113 3.84 -7.03 13.49
CA THR A 113 5.12 -7.40 14.14
C THR A 113 5.51 -8.86 13.93
N ASP A 114 4.55 -9.67 13.54
CA ASP A 114 4.67 -11.10 13.20
C ASP A 114 5.06 -11.34 11.74
N GLY A 115 5.27 -10.27 10.95
CA GLY A 115 5.58 -10.35 9.53
C GLY A 115 4.37 -10.61 8.63
N VAL A 116 3.16 -10.66 9.19
CA VAL A 116 1.92 -10.82 8.44
C VAL A 116 1.37 -9.45 8.04
N PHE A 117 1.05 -9.28 6.77
CA PHE A 117 0.47 -8.04 6.27
C PHE A 117 -1.06 -8.05 6.48
N GLN A 118 -1.55 -7.13 7.29
CA GLN A 118 -2.98 -6.96 7.55
C GLN A 118 -3.56 -5.99 6.51
N ALA A 119 -4.22 -6.53 5.51
CA ALA A 119 -4.85 -5.74 4.46
C ALA A 119 -6.18 -5.15 4.94
N SER A 120 -6.35 -3.85 4.73
CA SER A 120 -7.62 -3.14 4.93
C SER A 120 -8.42 -3.03 3.64
N GLU A 121 -7.76 -3.11 2.49
CA GLU A 121 -8.37 -3.01 1.17
C GLU A 121 -7.58 -3.84 0.16
N LEU A 122 -8.30 -4.50 -0.75
CA LEU A 122 -7.74 -5.24 -1.87
C LEU A 122 -8.22 -4.62 -3.18
N LEU A 123 -7.28 -4.37 -4.09
CA LEU A 123 -7.55 -3.90 -5.44
C LEU A 123 -7.08 -4.95 -6.45
N ALA A 124 -8.03 -5.59 -7.12
CA ALA A 124 -7.77 -6.45 -8.28
C ALA A 124 -8.40 -5.78 -9.51
N LYS A 125 -7.65 -5.64 -10.61
CA LYS A 125 -8.17 -5.01 -11.83
C LYS A 125 -8.60 -6.03 -12.87
N HIS A 126 -9.56 -5.60 -13.68
CA HIS A 126 -10.36 -6.41 -14.61
C HIS A 126 -9.67 -6.68 -15.95
N ASP A 127 -8.40 -7.01 -15.99
CA ASP A 127 -7.80 -7.34 -17.30
C ASP A 127 -6.91 -8.58 -17.16
N GLU A 128 -7.26 -9.66 -17.84
CA GLU A 128 -6.45 -10.89 -17.87
C GLU A 128 -5.03 -10.62 -18.41
N LYS A 129 -4.81 -9.46 -19.06
CA LYS A 129 -3.52 -8.97 -19.55
C LYS A 129 -3.02 -7.72 -18.84
N TYR A 130 -3.81 -7.14 -17.90
CA TYR A 130 -3.41 -5.93 -17.21
C TYR A 130 -2.65 -6.24 -15.93
N MET A 131 -1.36 -6.01 -15.98
CA MET A 131 -0.53 -5.95 -14.78
C MET A 131 -0.38 -4.48 -14.35
N PRO A 132 -0.71 -4.12 -13.09
CA PRO A 132 -0.45 -2.77 -12.60
C PRO A 132 0.99 -2.35 -12.90
N PRO A 133 1.25 -1.12 -13.39
CA PRO A 133 2.59 -0.70 -13.78
C PRO A 133 3.63 -0.87 -12.68
N GLU A 134 3.20 -0.69 -11.42
CA GLU A 134 4.04 -0.84 -10.24
C GLU A 134 4.43 -2.31 -10.01
N VAL A 135 3.49 -3.23 -10.21
CA VAL A 135 3.73 -4.69 -10.10
C VAL A 135 4.62 -5.16 -11.25
N ALA A 136 4.37 -4.70 -12.48
CA ALA A 136 5.21 -4.99 -13.63
C ALA A 136 6.64 -4.49 -13.42
N ALA A 137 6.82 -3.29 -12.85
CA ALA A 137 8.13 -2.74 -12.54
C ALA A 137 8.86 -3.56 -11.46
N ALA A 138 8.16 -4.01 -10.42
CA ALA A 138 8.72 -4.85 -9.38
C ALA A 138 9.17 -6.22 -9.94
N LEU A 139 8.35 -6.85 -10.76
CA LEU A 139 8.66 -8.12 -11.42
C LEU A 139 9.82 -8.02 -12.42
N LYS A 140 9.92 -6.92 -13.16
CA LYS A 140 11.06 -6.63 -14.06
C LYS A 140 12.36 -6.45 -13.25
N LYS A 141 12.29 -5.79 -12.10
CA LYS A 141 13.44 -5.58 -11.22
C LYS A 141 13.96 -6.90 -10.63
N SER A 142 13.09 -7.87 -10.36
CA SER A 142 13.49 -9.21 -9.90
C SER A 142 14.14 -10.07 -10.97
N GLY A 143 14.13 -9.64 -12.26
CA GLY A 143 14.78 -10.32 -13.40
C GLY A 143 14.12 -11.65 -13.82
N ARG A 144 13.01 -12.04 -13.21
CA ARG A 144 12.35 -13.33 -13.46
C ARG A 144 11.12 -13.26 -14.37
N TRP A 145 10.65 -12.05 -14.68
CA TRP A 145 9.48 -11.86 -15.52
C TRP A 145 9.88 -11.51 -16.96
N GLN A 146 9.52 -12.36 -17.90
CA GLN A 146 9.60 -12.08 -19.33
C GLN A 146 8.19 -11.77 -19.82
N GLU A 147 8.04 -10.64 -20.49
CA GLU A 147 6.82 -10.28 -21.19
C GLU A 147 6.56 -11.37 -22.26
N SER A 148 5.62 -12.29 -21.98
CA SER A 148 5.18 -13.26 -22.97
C SER A 148 4.63 -12.49 -24.16
N GLY A 149 5.36 -12.58 -25.26
CA GLY A 149 5.30 -11.74 -26.44
C GLY A 149 3.90 -11.39 -26.90
N GLY A 150 3.65 -10.08 -26.98
CA GLY A 150 2.60 -9.58 -27.82
C GLY A 150 2.88 -10.00 -29.26
N GLN A 151 2.14 -10.99 -29.72
CA GLN A 151 2.01 -11.21 -31.19
C GLN A 151 1.37 -9.93 -31.73
N LYS A 152 2.15 -9.17 -32.48
CA LYS A 152 1.62 -8.13 -33.36
C LYS A 152 0.71 -8.78 -34.40
N PRO A 153 -0.44 -8.16 -34.74
CA PRO A 153 -1.27 -8.56 -35.84
C PRO A 153 -0.56 -8.43 -37.18
#